data_f11efffa16a257bf78c2113be64c8b8e
#
_entry.id   f11efffa16a257bf78c2113be64c8b8e
#
_cell.length_a   1.000
_cell.length_b   1.000
_cell.length_c   1.000
_cell.angle_alpha   90.00
_cell.angle_beta   90.00
_cell.angle_gamma   90.00
#
_symmetry.space_group_name_H-M   'P 1'
#
loop_
_entity.id
_entity.type
_entity.pdbx_description
1 polymer ?
#
loop_
_entity_poly.entity_id
_entity_poly.type
_entity_poly.pdbx_seq_one_letter_code
_entity_poly.pdbx_strand_id
1 'polypeptide(L)'
;MANYYIKGGDGKEYGPSTDETIQQWIRENRIASYSEIKTEGGEFKRADSFPEFAAMFNQSGFAPESDSKVVPPEISCGSTRCDAVPEMTVNIGSCIGRGFDLVMRNIGMMVMMTFLFFIACVALNIPSYAGSFLEAGGKISGNTDMALPAAGLHLASFVLMLFLQGPLMGAFYLFLIKYIRGNAAGVSDIISEIQPKVTQIIICWVVTQVAILALMVLGFVAFGLLAYFGFGADFISAFKSSPPNISSDAVIGLIGGVLLAVAPAIYLSISYTFAIPLVADKGLPFWDAMELSRKTITQKWFSTFILFLLAGFIMMVGITCCLLPWLITFPAAMAAIMYLYEDTFGQSGS
;
A
#
# COMPACT_ATOMS: atom_id res chain seq x y z
N MET A 1 34.87 14.41 43.16
CA MET A 1 34.05 13.63 42.20
C MET A 1 33.17 14.61 41.49
N ALA A 2 33.13 14.62 40.16
CA ALA A 2 32.28 15.53 39.42
C ALA A 2 30.83 15.00 39.47
N ASN A 3 29.88 15.91 39.71
CA ASN A 3 28.46 15.63 39.68
C ASN A 3 27.90 15.99 38.29
N TYR A 4 27.22 15.03 37.67
CA TYR A 4 26.63 15.19 36.36
C TYR A 4 25.10 15.20 36.44
N TYR A 5 24.47 15.99 35.58
CA TYR A 5 23.03 16.05 35.40
C TYR A 5 22.71 15.71 33.94
N ILE A 6 21.66 14.90 33.74
CA ILE A 6 21.24 14.42 32.43
C ILE A 6 19.86 14.96 32.13
N LYS A 7 19.65 15.41 30.90
CA LYS A 7 18.32 15.77 30.43
C LYS A 7 17.64 14.58 29.80
N GLY A 8 16.55 14.13 30.42
CA GLY A 8 15.75 13.00 29.89
C GLY A 8 14.97 13.37 28.64
N GLY A 9 14.48 12.37 27.89
CA GLY A 9 13.64 12.57 26.72
C GLY A 9 12.30 13.25 27.02
N ASP A 10 11.92 13.35 28.29
CA ASP A 10 10.76 14.11 28.78
C ASP A 10 11.09 15.59 29.09
N GLY A 11 12.32 16.03 28.83
CA GLY A 11 12.80 17.39 29.07
C GLY A 11 13.16 17.70 30.52
N LYS A 12 13.05 16.72 31.46
CA LYS A 12 13.40 16.90 32.87
C LYS A 12 14.87 16.62 33.12
N GLU A 13 15.43 17.34 34.13
CA GLU A 13 16.80 17.11 34.60
C GLU A 13 16.82 15.98 35.64
N TYR A 14 17.73 15.03 35.46
CA TYR A 14 18.00 13.91 36.36
C TYR A 14 19.42 14.01 36.90
N GLY A 15 19.60 13.97 38.21
CA GLY A 15 20.88 14.04 38.89
C GLY A 15 20.75 14.51 40.34
N PRO A 16 21.85 14.67 41.09
CA PRO A 16 23.23 14.47 40.66
C PRO A 16 23.63 12.98 40.55
N SER A 17 24.38 12.64 39.51
CA SER A 17 24.92 11.31 39.26
C SER A 17 26.45 11.35 39.22
N THR A 18 27.09 10.29 39.71
CA THR A 18 28.56 10.19 39.71
C THR A 18 29.05 9.73 38.33
N ASP A 19 30.32 9.99 38.03
CA ASP A 19 31.01 9.55 36.82
C ASP A 19 30.81 8.02 36.57
N GLU A 20 30.99 7.20 37.59
CA GLU A 20 30.81 5.74 37.50
C GLU A 20 29.39 5.34 37.10
N THR A 21 28.38 6.08 37.61
CA THR A 21 26.98 5.83 37.29
C THR A 21 26.67 6.19 35.84
N ILE A 22 27.23 7.28 35.32
CA ILE A 22 27.09 7.67 33.90
C ILE A 22 27.75 6.63 33.00
N GLN A 23 28.94 6.17 33.34
CA GLN A 23 29.64 5.11 32.58
C GLN A 23 28.85 3.79 32.57
N GLN A 24 28.22 3.43 33.68
CA GLN A 24 27.36 2.26 33.75
C GLN A 24 26.13 2.41 32.82
N TRP A 25 25.48 3.55 32.82
CA TRP A 25 24.31 3.81 31.97
C TRP A 25 24.66 3.86 30.47
N ILE A 26 25.89 4.29 30.13
CA ILE A 26 26.42 4.17 28.74
C ILE A 26 26.58 2.69 28.36
N ARG A 27 27.16 1.85 29.24
CA ARG A 27 27.29 0.40 28.98
C ARG A 27 25.95 -0.32 28.87
N GLU A 28 24.93 0.15 29.61
CA GLU A 28 23.57 -0.38 29.57
C GLU A 28 22.73 0.17 28.41
N ASN A 29 23.33 0.96 27.48
CA ASN A 29 22.66 1.67 26.37
C ASN A 29 21.51 2.58 26.82
N ARG A 30 21.53 3.10 28.05
CA ARG A 30 20.54 4.04 28.58
C ARG A 30 20.88 5.49 28.26
N ILE A 31 22.14 5.80 27.98
CA ILE A 31 22.67 7.09 27.56
C ILE A 31 23.33 6.91 26.20
N ALA A 32 22.84 7.64 25.21
CA ALA A 32 23.39 7.65 23.85
C ALA A 32 24.43 8.79 23.71
N SER A 33 25.27 8.74 22.67
CA SER A 33 26.29 9.76 22.37
C SER A 33 25.73 11.18 22.26
N TYR A 34 24.48 11.31 21.79
CA TYR A 34 23.76 12.57 21.62
C TYR A 34 22.97 13.03 22.87
N SER A 35 22.95 12.27 23.97
CA SER A 35 22.27 12.65 25.19
C SER A 35 22.91 13.90 25.80
N GLU A 36 22.10 14.84 26.26
CA GLU A 36 22.57 16.10 26.88
C GLU A 36 22.93 15.89 28.33
N ILE A 37 24.21 16.11 28.67
CA ILE A 37 24.76 16.03 30.04
C ILE A 37 25.39 17.38 30.41
N LYS A 38 25.27 17.79 31.66
CA LYS A 38 26.00 18.94 32.23
C LYS A 38 26.71 18.57 33.50
N THR A 39 27.82 19.23 33.80
CA THR A 39 28.45 19.27 35.11
C THR A 39 27.77 20.29 36.00
N GLU A 40 27.91 20.17 37.29
CA GLU A 40 27.37 21.13 38.28
C GLU A 40 27.82 22.56 37.97
N GLY A 41 26.85 23.43 37.60
CA GLY A 41 27.12 24.83 37.19
C GLY A 41 27.51 25.01 35.74
N GLY A 42 27.58 23.95 34.91
CA GLY A 42 27.89 23.99 33.48
C GLY A 42 26.67 24.05 32.58
N GLU A 43 26.90 24.28 31.29
CA GLU A 43 25.87 24.18 30.25
C GLU A 43 25.69 22.71 29.80
N PHE A 44 24.50 22.41 29.29
CA PHE A 44 24.25 21.08 28.69
C PHE A 44 25.05 20.89 27.42
N LYS A 45 25.82 19.81 27.35
CA LYS A 45 26.62 19.39 26.20
C LYS A 45 26.32 17.93 25.90
N ARG A 46 26.60 17.50 24.67
CA ARG A 46 26.44 16.08 24.26
C ARG A 46 27.39 15.20 25.07
N ALA A 47 26.94 13.99 25.39
CA ALA A 47 27.71 13.01 26.16
C ALA A 47 29.06 12.66 25.50
N ASP A 48 29.14 12.65 24.17
CA ASP A 48 30.36 12.41 23.39
C ASP A 48 31.37 13.58 23.45
N SER A 49 30.95 14.78 23.87
CA SER A 49 31.83 15.95 24.02
C SER A 49 32.67 15.91 25.31
N PHE A 50 32.39 14.99 26.23
CA PHE A 50 33.16 14.83 27.48
C PHE A 50 34.27 13.81 27.24
N PRO A 51 35.56 14.16 27.41
CA PRO A 51 36.70 13.30 27.11
C PRO A 51 36.68 12.01 27.92
N GLU A 52 36.12 12.01 29.15
CA GLU A 52 35.98 10.85 30.02
C GLU A 52 34.97 9.80 29.49
N PHE A 53 34.00 10.21 28.65
CA PHE A 53 32.98 9.32 28.08
C PHE A 53 33.22 9.03 26.59
N ALA A 54 33.94 9.91 25.86
CA ALA A 54 34.19 9.78 24.42
C ALA A 54 34.86 8.45 24.05
N ALA A 55 35.79 7.96 24.89
CA ALA A 55 36.46 6.69 24.67
C ALA A 55 35.52 5.48 24.73
N MET A 56 34.45 5.55 25.50
CA MET A 56 33.47 4.47 25.65
C MET A 56 32.53 4.38 24.47
N PHE A 57 32.17 5.51 23.87
CA PHE A 57 31.34 5.54 22.66
C PHE A 57 32.14 5.05 21.44
N ASN A 58 33.44 5.30 21.38
CA ASN A 58 34.32 4.81 20.31
C ASN A 58 34.57 3.29 20.38
N GLN A 59 34.52 2.68 21.56
CA GLN A 59 34.73 1.23 21.72
C GLN A 59 33.46 0.40 21.43
N SER A 60 32.28 1.00 21.50
CA SER A 60 31.00 0.32 21.23
C SER A 60 30.52 0.39 19.79
N GLY A 61 31.37 0.82 18.83
CA GLY A 61 31.04 0.78 17.40
C GLY A 61 30.06 1.87 16.92
N PHE A 62 29.79 2.88 17.75
CA PHE A 62 29.02 4.06 17.37
C PHE A 62 29.93 5.11 16.77
N ALA A 63 30.02 5.16 15.44
CA ALA A 63 30.67 6.26 14.74
C ALA A 63 29.96 7.60 15.03
N PRO A 64 30.70 8.73 15.19
CA PRO A 64 30.07 10.03 15.41
C PRO A 64 29.36 10.48 14.13
N GLU A 65 28.04 10.56 14.19
CA GLU A 65 27.22 11.15 13.13
C GLU A 65 27.17 12.67 13.35
N SER A 66 27.80 13.40 12.43
CA SER A 66 27.86 14.86 12.39
C SER A 66 26.45 15.46 12.17
N ASP A 67 26.17 16.57 12.87
CA ASP A 67 25.01 17.44 12.73
C ASP A 67 24.22 17.29 11.43
N SER A 68 23.11 16.57 11.50
CA SER A 68 22.00 16.77 10.60
C SER A 68 20.69 16.42 11.33
N LYS A 69 19.70 17.30 11.19
CA LYS A 69 18.30 17.13 11.62
C LYS A 69 17.92 15.66 11.60
N VAL A 70 17.21 15.18 12.63
CA VAL A 70 16.54 13.87 12.65
C VAL A 70 15.61 13.79 11.44
N VAL A 71 16.18 13.42 10.33
CA VAL A 71 15.50 12.84 9.19
C VAL A 71 15.38 11.35 9.54
N PRO A 72 14.18 10.75 9.48
CA PRO A 72 14.07 9.29 9.55
C PRO A 72 15.10 8.70 8.58
N PRO A 73 15.73 7.55 8.87
CA PRO A 73 16.74 7.01 7.98
C PRO A 73 16.15 6.94 6.58
N GLU A 74 16.49 7.94 5.77
CA GLU A 74 16.36 7.80 4.33
C GLU A 74 17.17 6.56 4.02
N ILE A 75 16.53 5.54 3.50
CA ILE A 75 17.21 4.56 2.68
C ILE A 75 17.79 5.41 1.55
N SER A 76 19.00 5.92 1.75
CA SER A 76 19.72 6.64 0.70
C SER A 76 19.97 5.63 -0.40
N CYS A 77 19.05 5.56 -1.32
CA CYS A 77 19.26 4.96 -2.62
C CYS A 77 20.19 5.92 -3.38
N GLY A 78 21.43 6.04 -2.88
CA GLY A 78 22.53 6.57 -3.67
C GLY A 78 22.77 5.58 -4.79
N SER A 79 22.61 6.02 -6.02
CA SER A 79 22.95 5.49 -7.36
C SER A 79 23.43 4.04 -7.57
N THR A 80 23.37 3.19 -6.58
CA THR A 80 23.52 1.73 -6.63
C THR A 80 22.16 1.12 -6.36
N ARG A 81 21.56 0.50 -7.38
CA ARG A 81 20.35 -0.33 -7.37
C ARG A 81 20.16 -1.00 -6.01
N CYS A 82 18.94 -0.98 -5.48
CA CYS A 82 18.54 -1.83 -4.36
C CYS A 82 18.70 -3.31 -4.76
N ASP A 83 19.91 -3.85 -4.65
CA ASP A 83 20.26 -5.21 -5.11
C ASP A 83 19.83 -6.29 -4.11
N ALA A 84 19.46 -5.92 -2.88
CA ALA A 84 18.95 -6.85 -1.89
C ALA A 84 17.41 -6.89 -1.93
N VAL A 85 16.88 -7.84 -2.71
CA VAL A 85 15.45 -8.16 -2.68
C VAL A 85 15.20 -8.94 -1.38
N PRO A 86 14.30 -8.50 -0.48
CA PRO A 86 14.03 -9.21 0.76
C PRO A 86 13.46 -10.60 0.48
N GLU A 87 13.83 -11.57 1.31
CA GLU A 87 13.29 -12.91 1.21
C GLU A 87 11.81 -12.91 1.65
N MET A 88 10.93 -13.38 0.78
CA MET A 88 9.49 -13.39 1.02
C MET A 88 9.05 -14.72 1.62
N THR A 89 8.48 -14.67 2.83
CA THR A 89 7.81 -15.81 3.45
C THR A 89 6.29 -15.57 3.48
N VAL A 90 5.50 -16.50 2.95
CA VAL A 90 4.04 -16.37 2.88
C VAL A 90 3.37 -17.41 3.77
N ASN A 91 2.82 -16.97 4.90
CA ASN A 91 1.97 -17.80 5.75
C ASN A 91 0.53 -17.29 5.67
N ILE A 92 -0.24 -17.86 4.73
CA ILE A 92 -1.59 -17.41 4.38
C ILE A 92 -2.53 -17.41 5.59
N GLY A 93 -2.54 -18.50 6.37
CA GLY A 93 -3.42 -18.63 7.53
C GLY A 93 -3.10 -17.61 8.63
N SER A 94 -1.81 -17.38 8.88
CA SER A 94 -1.36 -16.37 9.85
C SER A 94 -1.73 -14.95 9.40
N CYS A 95 -1.54 -14.60 8.14
CA CYS A 95 -1.88 -13.27 7.61
C CYS A 95 -3.38 -12.99 7.75
N ILE A 96 -4.23 -13.95 7.37
CA ILE A 96 -5.70 -13.80 7.48
C ILE A 96 -6.13 -13.73 8.95
N GLY A 97 -5.63 -14.62 9.81
CA GLY A 97 -5.96 -14.63 11.24
C GLY A 97 -5.58 -13.31 11.92
N ARG A 98 -4.37 -12.81 11.71
CA ARG A 98 -3.90 -11.51 12.23
C ARG A 98 -4.72 -10.34 11.68
N GLY A 99 -5.14 -10.39 10.40
CA GLY A 99 -5.99 -9.39 9.78
C GLY A 99 -7.34 -9.27 10.47
N PHE A 100 -8.01 -10.40 10.74
CA PHE A 100 -9.27 -10.42 11.50
C PHE A 100 -9.08 -9.96 12.96
N ASP A 101 -8.03 -10.42 13.62
CA ASP A 101 -7.72 -10.06 15.01
C ASP A 101 -7.48 -8.55 15.16
N LEU A 102 -6.74 -7.92 14.23
CA LEU A 102 -6.53 -6.48 14.19
C LEU A 102 -7.86 -5.72 14.10
N VAL A 103 -8.74 -6.14 13.20
CA VAL A 103 -10.05 -5.48 13.00
C VAL A 103 -10.94 -5.66 14.23
N MET A 104 -11.00 -6.85 14.83
CA MET A 104 -11.81 -7.12 16.00
C MET A 104 -11.34 -6.35 17.25
N ARG A 105 -10.02 -6.18 17.41
CA ARG A 105 -9.48 -5.36 18.50
C ARG A 105 -9.74 -3.87 18.33
N ASN A 106 -9.87 -3.38 17.09
CA ASN A 106 -10.00 -1.96 16.77
C ASN A 106 -11.26 -1.69 15.93
N ILE A 107 -12.36 -2.43 16.17
CA ILE A 107 -13.53 -2.48 15.29
C ILE A 107 -14.11 -1.09 14.98
N GLY A 108 -14.23 -0.21 15.96
CA GLY A 108 -14.79 1.13 15.77
C GLY A 108 -13.99 1.97 14.77
N MET A 109 -12.65 1.99 14.92
CA MET A 109 -11.77 2.78 14.08
C MET A 109 -11.66 2.16 12.67
N MET A 110 -11.58 0.83 12.58
CA MET A 110 -11.52 0.12 11.30
C MET A 110 -12.79 0.31 10.47
N VAL A 111 -13.96 0.18 11.11
CA VAL A 111 -15.25 0.42 10.46
C VAL A 111 -15.39 1.89 10.03
N MET A 112 -15.02 2.84 10.89
CA MET A 112 -15.04 4.27 10.57
C MET A 112 -14.17 4.59 9.35
N MET A 113 -12.92 4.13 9.34
CA MET A 113 -12.00 4.37 8.22
C MET A 113 -12.46 3.70 6.92
N THR A 114 -13.00 2.48 7.00
CA THR A 114 -13.60 1.79 5.85
C THR A 114 -14.80 2.56 5.31
N PHE A 115 -15.64 3.08 6.20
CA PHE A 115 -16.82 3.87 5.83
C PHE A 115 -16.42 5.19 5.15
N LEU A 116 -15.42 5.91 5.70
CA LEU A 116 -14.86 7.12 5.08
C LEU A 116 -14.26 6.82 3.71
N PHE A 117 -13.49 5.73 3.59
CA PHE A 117 -12.94 5.27 2.33
C PHE A 117 -14.05 4.97 1.30
N PHE A 118 -15.11 4.28 1.73
CA PHE A 118 -16.25 3.98 0.87
C PHE A 118 -16.98 5.23 0.41
N ILE A 119 -17.24 6.19 1.30
CA ILE A 119 -17.85 7.49 0.94
C ILE A 119 -16.99 8.21 -0.11
N ALA A 120 -15.69 8.24 0.09
CA ALA A 120 -14.78 8.85 -0.87
C ALA A 120 -14.83 8.15 -2.23
N CYS A 121 -14.85 6.81 -2.28
CA CYS A 121 -15.01 6.05 -3.51
C CYS A 121 -16.35 6.32 -4.20
N VAL A 122 -17.45 6.40 -3.44
CA VAL A 122 -18.78 6.75 -3.98
C VAL A 122 -18.77 8.16 -4.56
N ALA A 123 -18.15 9.12 -3.87
CA ALA A 123 -18.04 10.51 -4.32
C ALA A 123 -17.29 10.61 -5.67
N LEU A 124 -16.21 9.86 -5.85
CA LEU A 124 -15.48 9.79 -7.13
C LEU A 124 -16.31 9.20 -8.28
N ASN A 125 -17.30 8.37 -7.94
CA ASN A 125 -18.20 7.74 -8.93
C ASN A 125 -19.50 8.53 -9.19
N ILE A 126 -19.78 9.63 -8.49
CA ILE A 126 -21.00 10.44 -8.69
C ILE A 126 -21.22 10.81 -10.17
N PRO A 127 -20.19 11.28 -10.93
CA PRO A 127 -20.42 11.59 -12.33
C PRO A 127 -20.85 10.38 -13.17
N SER A 128 -20.29 9.19 -12.88
CA SER A 128 -20.68 7.94 -13.57
C SER A 128 -22.12 7.53 -13.26
N TYR A 129 -22.56 7.66 -12.00
CA TYR A 129 -23.95 7.40 -11.65
C TYR A 129 -24.91 8.36 -12.35
N ALA A 130 -24.56 9.65 -12.41
CA ALA A 130 -25.33 10.64 -13.14
C ALA A 130 -25.39 10.33 -14.66
N GLY A 131 -24.27 9.89 -15.25
CA GLY A 131 -24.20 9.44 -16.64
C GLY A 131 -25.12 8.24 -16.90
N SER A 132 -25.08 7.22 -16.03
CA SER A 132 -25.95 6.05 -16.13
C SER A 132 -27.45 6.42 -16.02
N PHE A 133 -27.76 7.37 -15.15
CA PHE A 133 -29.14 7.87 -15.00
C PHE A 133 -29.62 8.60 -16.27
N LEU A 134 -28.77 9.43 -16.88
CA LEU A 134 -29.06 10.10 -18.16
C LEU A 134 -29.26 9.09 -19.29
N GLU A 135 -28.40 8.06 -19.36
CA GLU A 135 -28.53 6.99 -20.37
C GLU A 135 -29.84 6.21 -20.23
N ALA A 136 -30.21 5.87 -18.99
CA ALA A 136 -31.48 5.21 -18.70
C ALA A 136 -32.67 6.09 -19.10
N GLY A 137 -32.65 7.36 -18.75
CA GLY A 137 -33.66 8.35 -19.13
C GLY A 137 -33.80 8.51 -20.65
N GLY A 138 -32.66 8.57 -21.36
CA GLY A 138 -32.63 8.62 -22.82
C GLY A 138 -33.26 7.39 -23.48
N LYS A 139 -32.95 6.19 -22.98
CA LYS A 139 -33.55 4.92 -23.45
C LYS A 139 -35.08 4.87 -23.23
N ILE A 140 -35.55 5.36 -22.12
CA ILE A 140 -36.99 5.39 -21.78
C ILE A 140 -37.75 6.42 -22.66
N SER A 141 -37.15 7.59 -22.89
CA SER A 141 -37.75 8.67 -23.68
C SER A 141 -37.54 8.53 -25.19
N GLY A 142 -36.75 7.55 -25.64
CA GLY A 142 -36.36 7.41 -27.05
C GLY A 142 -35.44 8.53 -27.55
N ASN A 143 -34.85 9.32 -26.65
CA ASN A 143 -33.96 10.43 -27.00
C ASN A 143 -32.50 9.99 -27.01
N THR A 144 -31.89 9.93 -28.20
CA THR A 144 -30.50 9.53 -28.39
C THR A 144 -29.48 10.64 -28.05
N ASP A 145 -29.92 11.89 -27.92
CA ASP A 145 -29.05 13.04 -27.66
C ASP A 145 -28.43 13.03 -26.28
N MET A 146 -28.99 12.21 -25.34
CA MET A 146 -28.47 12.03 -24.00
C MET A 146 -27.25 11.12 -23.92
N ALA A 147 -26.92 10.38 -24.97
CA ALA A 147 -25.78 9.45 -24.98
C ALA A 147 -24.42 10.16 -24.88
N LEU A 148 -24.25 11.28 -25.57
CA LEU A 148 -22.99 12.03 -25.55
C LEU A 148 -22.69 12.71 -24.21
N PRO A 149 -23.66 13.43 -23.57
CA PRO A 149 -23.46 13.92 -22.19
C PRO A 149 -23.19 12.81 -21.19
N ALA A 150 -23.89 11.68 -21.30
CA ALA A 150 -23.66 10.51 -20.42
C ALA A 150 -22.22 9.97 -20.56
N ALA A 151 -21.73 9.82 -21.81
CA ALA A 151 -20.37 9.41 -22.08
C ALA A 151 -19.34 10.40 -21.48
N GLY A 152 -19.61 11.70 -21.55
CA GLY A 152 -18.76 12.74 -20.93
C GLY A 152 -18.68 12.59 -19.41
N LEU A 153 -19.79 12.27 -18.73
CA LEU A 153 -19.81 12.04 -17.29
C LEU A 153 -19.09 10.75 -16.89
N HIS A 154 -19.20 9.68 -17.66
CA HIS A 154 -18.41 8.46 -17.45
C HIS A 154 -16.90 8.72 -17.63
N LEU A 155 -16.51 9.48 -18.63
CA LEU A 155 -15.12 9.89 -18.85
C LEU A 155 -14.61 10.74 -17.67
N ALA A 156 -15.39 11.69 -17.18
CA ALA A 156 -15.02 12.52 -16.04
C ALA A 156 -14.79 11.65 -14.79
N SER A 157 -15.68 10.69 -14.50
CA SER A 157 -15.50 9.75 -13.41
C SER A 157 -14.25 8.89 -13.57
N PHE A 158 -13.98 8.41 -14.77
CA PHE A 158 -12.78 7.65 -15.10
C PHE A 158 -11.50 8.46 -14.82
N VAL A 159 -11.45 9.71 -15.23
CA VAL A 159 -10.32 10.61 -14.99
C VAL A 159 -10.14 10.86 -13.48
N LEU A 160 -11.23 11.13 -12.74
CA LEU A 160 -11.18 11.29 -11.28
C LEU A 160 -10.63 10.04 -10.60
N MET A 161 -11.11 8.85 -10.96
CA MET A 161 -10.62 7.58 -10.44
C MET A 161 -9.15 7.37 -10.77
N LEU A 162 -8.71 7.68 -11.99
CA LEU A 162 -7.34 7.49 -12.41
C LEU A 162 -6.34 8.30 -11.57
N PHE A 163 -6.71 9.51 -11.14
CA PHE A 163 -5.81 10.38 -10.39
C PHE A 163 -5.99 10.32 -8.86
N LEU A 164 -7.21 10.13 -8.37
CA LEU A 164 -7.51 10.24 -6.94
C LEU A 164 -7.60 8.88 -6.22
N GLN A 165 -7.87 7.80 -6.94
CA GLN A 165 -7.95 6.47 -6.32
C GLN A 165 -6.60 6.02 -5.73
N GLY A 166 -5.47 6.33 -6.39
CA GLY A 166 -4.13 5.98 -5.91
C GLY A 166 -3.82 6.57 -4.54
N PRO A 167 -3.90 7.90 -4.35
CA PRO A 167 -3.74 8.54 -3.05
C PRO A 167 -4.70 8.03 -1.97
N LEU A 168 -5.96 7.76 -2.34
CA LEU A 168 -6.97 7.23 -1.42
C LEU A 168 -6.58 5.82 -0.93
N MET A 169 -6.14 4.95 -1.84
CA MET A 169 -5.62 3.62 -1.49
C MET A 169 -4.34 3.71 -0.65
N GLY A 170 -3.44 4.61 -1.03
CA GLY A 170 -2.20 4.86 -0.27
C GLY A 170 -2.48 5.28 1.17
N ALA A 171 -3.47 6.17 1.39
CA ALA A 171 -3.92 6.59 2.72
C ALA A 171 -4.47 5.41 3.53
N PHE A 172 -5.27 4.57 2.91
CA PHE A 172 -5.86 3.40 3.56
C PHE A 172 -4.80 2.35 3.92
N TYR A 173 -3.83 2.10 3.04
CA TYR A 173 -2.71 1.19 3.33
C TYR A 173 -1.82 1.72 4.46
N LEU A 174 -1.47 3.01 4.44
CA LEU A 174 -0.67 3.62 5.50
C LEU A 174 -1.39 3.56 6.85
N PHE A 175 -2.71 3.78 6.87
CA PHE A 175 -3.53 3.59 8.06
C PHE A 175 -3.39 2.17 8.62
N LEU A 176 -3.57 1.14 7.78
CA LEU A 176 -3.45 -0.25 8.21
C LEU A 176 -2.04 -0.59 8.72
N ILE A 177 -0.99 -0.15 8.03
CA ILE A 177 0.41 -0.37 8.42
C ILE A 177 0.69 0.25 9.81
N LYS A 178 0.23 1.49 10.06
CA LYS A 178 0.40 2.12 11.37
C LYS A 178 -0.31 1.35 12.49
N TYR A 179 -1.53 0.88 12.25
CA TYR A 179 -2.24 0.06 13.23
C TYR A 179 -1.58 -1.31 13.47
N ILE A 180 -1.02 -1.93 12.43
CA ILE A 180 -0.23 -3.18 12.55
C ILE A 180 0.99 -2.96 13.45
N ARG A 181 1.65 -1.80 13.33
CA ARG A 181 2.81 -1.39 14.17
C ARG A 181 2.43 -0.89 15.56
N GLY A 182 1.15 -0.91 15.92
CA GLY A 182 0.66 -0.44 17.22
C GLY A 182 0.58 1.08 17.37
N ASN A 183 0.76 1.84 16.29
CA ASN A 183 0.68 3.29 16.29
C ASN A 183 -0.74 3.73 15.92
N ALA A 184 -1.54 4.14 16.90
CA ALA A 184 -2.85 4.71 16.64
C ALA A 184 -2.69 6.08 15.94
N ALA A 185 -3.00 6.15 14.66
CA ALA A 185 -2.92 7.37 13.87
C ALA A 185 -4.32 7.91 13.53
N GLY A 186 -4.51 9.21 13.70
CA GLY A 186 -5.70 9.91 13.25
C GLY A 186 -5.73 10.12 11.73
N VAL A 187 -6.88 10.50 11.20
CA VAL A 187 -7.03 10.80 9.76
C VAL A 187 -6.14 11.97 9.33
N SER A 188 -6.02 13.00 10.19
CA SER A 188 -5.15 14.17 9.94
C SER A 188 -3.67 13.79 9.79
N ASP A 189 -3.22 12.85 10.63
CA ASP A 189 -1.81 12.42 10.65
C ASP A 189 -1.46 11.65 9.36
N ILE A 190 -2.41 10.85 8.87
CA ILE A 190 -2.26 10.11 7.62
C ILE A 190 -2.22 11.05 6.42
N ILE A 191 -3.12 12.04 6.39
CA ILE A 191 -3.17 13.03 5.31
C ILE A 191 -1.87 13.83 5.26
N SER A 192 -1.37 14.31 6.40
CA SER A 192 -0.13 15.09 6.47
C SER A 192 1.10 14.30 6.02
N GLU A 193 1.13 12.99 6.28
CA GLU A 193 2.26 12.14 5.89
C GLU A 193 2.22 11.74 4.41
N ILE A 194 1.03 11.59 3.84
CA ILE A 194 0.85 11.26 2.42
C ILE A 194 1.05 12.47 1.52
N GLN A 195 0.68 13.67 1.99
CA GLN A 195 0.70 14.90 1.19
C GLN A 195 2.01 15.12 0.41
N PRO A 196 3.22 15.00 0.99
CA PRO A 196 4.47 15.17 0.26
C PRO A 196 4.73 14.05 -0.78
N LYS A 197 4.10 12.89 -0.63
CA LYS A 197 4.29 11.70 -1.47
C LYS A 197 3.20 11.52 -2.54
N VAL A 198 2.14 12.35 -2.51
CA VAL A 198 0.94 12.23 -3.36
C VAL A 198 1.30 12.12 -4.84
N THR A 199 2.22 12.95 -5.34
CA THR A 199 2.63 12.93 -6.75
C THR A 199 3.23 11.59 -7.15
N GLN A 200 4.11 11.01 -6.32
CA GLN A 200 4.73 9.71 -6.58
C GLN A 200 3.69 8.59 -6.54
N ILE A 201 2.73 8.66 -5.63
CA ILE A 201 1.62 7.69 -5.52
C ILE A 201 0.72 7.77 -6.74
N ILE A 202 0.38 8.98 -7.22
CA ILE A 202 -0.42 9.17 -8.43
C ILE A 202 0.29 8.55 -9.64
N ILE A 203 1.58 8.88 -9.82
CA ILE A 203 2.36 8.36 -10.95
C ILE A 203 2.43 6.83 -10.88
N CYS A 204 2.73 6.26 -9.71
CA CYS A 204 2.78 4.82 -9.48
C CYS A 204 1.44 4.15 -9.84
N TRP A 205 0.32 4.70 -9.37
CA TRP A 205 -1.01 4.20 -9.66
C TRP A 205 -1.36 4.29 -11.14
N VAL A 206 -1.17 5.47 -11.77
CA VAL A 206 -1.48 5.70 -13.18
C VAL A 206 -0.66 4.77 -14.07
N VAL A 207 0.65 4.65 -13.84
CA VAL A 207 1.52 3.76 -14.63
C VAL A 207 1.07 2.31 -14.49
N THR A 208 0.72 1.88 -13.28
CA THR A 208 0.20 0.51 -13.04
C THR A 208 -1.10 0.28 -13.79
N GLN A 209 -2.06 1.22 -13.72
CA GLN A 209 -3.35 1.08 -14.40
C GLN A 209 -3.22 1.11 -15.92
N VAL A 210 -2.36 1.99 -16.45
CA VAL A 210 -2.09 2.04 -17.90
C VAL A 210 -1.43 0.75 -18.39
N ALA A 211 -0.48 0.20 -17.63
CA ALA A 211 0.17 -1.07 -17.98
C ALA A 211 -0.83 -2.25 -17.97
N ILE A 212 -1.70 -2.32 -16.97
CA ILE A 212 -2.76 -3.34 -16.88
C ILE A 212 -3.74 -3.20 -18.07
N LEU A 213 -4.20 -1.97 -18.34
CA LEU A 213 -5.11 -1.69 -19.45
C LEU A 213 -4.49 -2.06 -20.79
N ALA A 214 -3.22 -1.70 -21.00
CA ALA A 214 -2.50 -2.04 -22.23
C ALA A 214 -2.41 -3.57 -22.44
N LEU A 215 -2.13 -4.33 -21.37
CA LEU A 215 -2.13 -5.79 -21.43
C LEU A 215 -3.51 -6.38 -21.70
N MET A 216 -4.55 -5.82 -21.08
CA MET A 216 -5.95 -6.22 -21.34
C MET A 216 -6.33 -5.97 -22.79
N VAL A 217 -6.07 -4.78 -23.32
CA VAL A 217 -6.35 -4.45 -24.74
C VAL A 217 -5.58 -5.37 -25.68
N LEU A 218 -4.28 -5.57 -25.43
CA LEU A 218 -3.45 -6.44 -26.24
C LEU A 218 -3.98 -7.89 -26.22
N GLY A 219 -4.37 -8.39 -25.03
CA GLY A 219 -4.96 -9.72 -24.87
C GLY A 219 -6.29 -9.86 -25.62
N PHE A 220 -7.19 -8.88 -25.56
CA PHE A 220 -8.45 -8.90 -26.30
C PHE A 220 -8.25 -8.80 -27.80
N VAL A 221 -7.28 -7.98 -28.27
CA VAL A 221 -6.92 -7.93 -29.70
C VAL A 221 -6.37 -9.28 -30.17
N ALA A 222 -5.45 -9.88 -29.41
CA ALA A 222 -4.92 -11.21 -29.72
C ALA A 222 -6.02 -12.28 -29.75
N PHE A 223 -6.94 -12.24 -28.78
CA PHE A 223 -8.11 -13.12 -28.76
C PHE A 223 -9.01 -12.89 -29.98
N GLY A 224 -9.31 -11.64 -30.32
CA GLY A 224 -10.12 -11.32 -31.52
C GLY A 224 -9.52 -11.83 -32.82
N LEU A 225 -8.19 -11.71 -32.96
CA LEU A 225 -7.46 -12.26 -34.09
C LEU A 225 -7.50 -13.78 -34.12
N LEU A 226 -7.24 -14.45 -32.99
CA LEU A 226 -7.32 -15.90 -32.87
C LEU A 226 -8.74 -16.42 -33.15
N ALA A 227 -9.77 -15.72 -32.66
CA ALA A 227 -11.17 -16.08 -32.93
C ALA A 227 -11.49 -15.92 -34.42
N TYR A 228 -11.05 -14.84 -35.05
CA TYR A 228 -11.28 -14.60 -36.47
C TYR A 228 -10.58 -15.63 -37.38
N PHE A 229 -9.31 -15.94 -37.12
CA PHE A 229 -8.54 -16.86 -37.93
C PHE A 229 -8.79 -18.35 -37.57
N GLY A 230 -9.10 -18.63 -36.29
CA GLY A 230 -9.29 -20.00 -35.80
C GLY A 230 -10.70 -20.56 -35.99
N PHE A 231 -11.71 -19.73 -35.72
CA PHE A 231 -13.13 -20.15 -35.81
C PHE A 231 -13.87 -19.59 -37.03
N GLY A 232 -13.23 -18.65 -37.78
CA GLY A 232 -13.78 -18.04 -38.99
C GLY A 232 -14.96 -17.11 -38.76
N ALA A 233 -15.61 -16.69 -39.84
CA ALA A 233 -16.78 -15.82 -39.80
C ALA A 233 -17.98 -16.41 -39.07
N ASP A 234 -18.02 -17.73 -38.93
CA ASP A 234 -19.10 -18.48 -38.28
C ASP A 234 -19.16 -18.20 -36.77
N PHE A 235 -18.02 -17.95 -36.14
CA PHE A 235 -17.96 -17.53 -34.72
C PHE A 235 -18.68 -16.18 -34.49
N ILE A 236 -18.45 -15.21 -35.36
CA ILE A 236 -19.12 -13.88 -35.25
C ILE A 236 -20.60 -13.99 -35.58
N SER A 237 -20.96 -14.83 -36.56
CA SER A 237 -22.35 -15.06 -36.97
C SER A 237 -23.17 -15.76 -35.87
N ALA A 238 -22.55 -16.70 -35.14
CA ALA A 238 -23.17 -17.38 -34.00
C ALA A 238 -23.62 -16.42 -32.89
N PHE A 239 -22.86 -15.36 -32.62
CA PHE A 239 -23.27 -14.33 -31.67
C PHE A 239 -24.32 -13.35 -32.19
N LYS A 240 -24.42 -13.20 -33.52
CA LYS A 240 -25.42 -12.33 -34.16
C LYS A 240 -26.77 -13.01 -34.37
N SER A 241 -26.84 -14.34 -34.31
CA SER A 241 -28.09 -15.08 -34.40
C SER A 241 -28.96 -14.89 -33.16
N SER A 242 -30.27 -14.85 -33.32
CA SER A 242 -31.22 -14.72 -32.20
C SER A 242 -32.21 -15.88 -32.22
N PRO A 243 -32.14 -16.81 -31.25
CA PRO A 243 -31.21 -16.95 -30.14
C PRO A 243 -29.79 -17.29 -30.57
N PRO A 244 -28.75 -16.92 -29.80
CA PRO A 244 -27.36 -17.24 -30.12
C PRO A 244 -27.15 -18.76 -30.18
N ASN A 245 -26.68 -19.25 -31.33
CA ASN A 245 -26.35 -20.67 -31.48
C ASN A 245 -24.84 -20.85 -31.25
N ILE A 246 -24.47 -21.01 -29.98
CA ILE A 246 -23.07 -21.09 -29.57
C ILE A 246 -22.71 -22.59 -29.46
N SER A 247 -21.81 -23.07 -30.32
CA SER A 247 -21.26 -24.43 -30.23
C SER A 247 -20.35 -24.60 -28.98
N SER A 248 -20.19 -25.82 -28.51
CA SER A 248 -19.27 -26.13 -27.40
C SER A 248 -17.85 -25.63 -27.68
N ASP A 249 -17.39 -25.70 -28.90
CA ASP A 249 -16.06 -25.29 -29.35
C ASP A 249 -15.92 -23.74 -29.25
N ALA A 250 -16.97 -23.02 -29.61
CA ALA A 250 -17.02 -21.56 -29.45
C ALA A 250 -16.97 -21.13 -27.99
N VAL A 251 -17.64 -21.89 -27.09
CA VAL A 251 -17.57 -21.64 -25.63
C VAL A 251 -16.15 -21.88 -25.10
N ILE A 252 -15.51 -22.98 -25.47
CA ILE A 252 -14.13 -23.30 -25.07
C ILE A 252 -13.17 -22.24 -25.60
N GLY A 253 -13.33 -21.80 -26.85
CA GLY A 253 -12.53 -20.74 -27.44
C GLY A 253 -12.70 -19.40 -26.72
N LEU A 254 -13.93 -19.04 -26.33
CA LEU A 254 -14.24 -17.84 -25.56
C LEU A 254 -13.56 -17.87 -24.17
N ILE A 255 -13.70 -18.98 -23.44
CA ILE A 255 -13.07 -19.14 -22.11
C ILE A 255 -11.55 -19.08 -22.25
N GLY A 256 -10.94 -19.78 -23.20
CA GLY A 256 -9.51 -19.77 -23.45
C GLY A 256 -9.00 -18.36 -23.81
N GLY A 257 -9.73 -17.62 -24.62
CA GLY A 257 -9.40 -16.26 -25.00
C GLY A 257 -9.51 -15.25 -23.87
N VAL A 258 -10.56 -15.36 -23.07
CA VAL A 258 -10.70 -14.53 -21.85
C VAL A 258 -9.57 -14.81 -20.87
N LEU A 259 -9.21 -16.07 -20.65
CA LEU A 259 -8.08 -16.44 -19.81
C LEU A 259 -6.76 -15.88 -20.35
N LEU A 260 -6.53 -15.97 -21.66
CA LEU A 260 -5.34 -15.42 -22.31
C LEU A 260 -5.24 -13.89 -22.14
N ALA A 261 -6.36 -13.18 -22.20
CA ALA A 261 -6.39 -11.73 -22.04
C ALA A 261 -6.24 -11.29 -20.58
N VAL A 262 -6.86 -12.02 -19.66
CA VAL A 262 -6.96 -11.60 -18.25
C VAL A 262 -5.78 -12.10 -17.41
N ALA A 263 -5.20 -13.26 -17.69
CA ALA A 263 -4.13 -13.83 -16.88
C ALA A 263 -2.87 -12.93 -16.77
N PRO A 264 -2.37 -12.29 -17.85
CA PRO A 264 -1.23 -11.36 -17.74
C PRO A 264 -1.57 -10.12 -16.91
N ALA A 265 -2.80 -9.63 -16.98
CA ALA A 265 -3.27 -8.49 -16.22
C ALA A 265 -3.36 -8.84 -14.70
N ILE A 266 -3.86 -10.03 -14.36
CA ILE A 266 -3.86 -10.53 -12.98
C ILE A 266 -2.42 -10.67 -12.46
N TYR A 267 -1.53 -11.26 -13.26
CA TYR A 267 -0.12 -11.40 -12.89
C TYR A 267 0.49 -10.03 -12.53
N LEU A 268 0.27 -9.03 -13.38
CA LEU A 268 0.82 -7.69 -13.18
C LEU A 268 0.18 -6.98 -11.97
N SER A 269 -1.14 -7.09 -11.80
CA SER A 269 -1.87 -6.49 -10.68
C SER A 269 -1.34 -6.99 -9.33
N ILE A 270 -1.13 -8.30 -9.20
CA ILE A 270 -0.57 -8.89 -7.99
C ILE A 270 0.88 -8.45 -7.80
N SER A 271 1.69 -8.47 -8.86
CA SER A 271 3.11 -8.14 -8.80
C SER A 271 3.38 -6.69 -8.34
N TYR A 272 2.46 -5.76 -8.61
CA TYR A 272 2.60 -4.35 -8.21
C TYR A 272 1.79 -3.97 -6.96
N THR A 273 1.21 -4.93 -6.24
CA THR A 273 0.39 -4.66 -5.05
C THR A 273 1.13 -3.86 -3.98
N PHE A 274 2.41 -4.16 -3.76
CA PHE A 274 3.21 -3.47 -2.73
C PHE A 274 3.85 -2.16 -3.22
N ALA A 275 3.67 -1.79 -4.49
CA ALA A 275 4.26 -0.56 -5.01
C ALA A 275 3.72 0.69 -4.30
N ILE A 276 2.40 0.80 -4.13
CA ILE A 276 1.78 1.93 -3.42
C ILE A 276 2.16 1.96 -1.93
N PRO A 277 2.05 0.86 -1.15
CA PRO A 277 2.55 0.82 0.23
C PRO A 277 4.01 1.22 0.36
N LEU A 278 4.90 0.79 -0.54
CA LEU A 278 6.32 1.15 -0.53
C LEU A 278 6.55 2.65 -0.75
N VAL A 279 5.79 3.27 -1.65
CA VAL A 279 5.83 4.73 -1.83
C VAL A 279 5.27 5.46 -0.61
N ALA A 280 4.13 5.01 -0.09
CA ALA A 280 3.43 5.66 1.01
C ALA A 280 4.20 5.54 2.35
N ASP A 281 4.69 4.35 2.67
CA ASP A 281 5.37 4.03 3.93
C ASP A 281 6.85 4.45 3.87
N LYS A 282 7.61 3.91 2.91
CA LYS A 282 9.07 4.11 2.83
C LYS A 282 9.50 5.32 2.00
N GLY A 283 8.58 6.00 1.32
CA GLY A 283 8.91 7.18 0.49
C GLY A 283 9.76 6.86 -0.74
N LEU A 284 9.79 5.62 -1.22
CA LEU A 284 10.56 5.23 -2.39
C LEU A 284 10.04 5.93 -3.65
N PRO A 285 10.90 6.26 -4.62
CA PRO A 285 10.48 6.68 -5.95
C PRO A 285 9.57 5.63 -6.58
N PHE A 286 8.58 6.06 -7.37
CA PHE A 286 7.55 5.17 -7.92
C PHE A 286 8.14 3.99 -8.71
N TRP A 287 9.20 4.22 -9.49
CA TRP A 287 9.82 3.17 -10.32
C TRP A 287 10.52 2.11 -9.47
N ASP A 288 11.31 2.54 -8.48
CA ASP A 288 12.02 1.64 -7.57
C ASP A 288 11.03 0.83 -6.72
N ALA A 289 9.94 1.46 -6.26
CA ALA A 289 8.86 0.80 -5.54
C ALA A 289 8.17 -0.27 -6.41
N MET A 290 7.88 0.02 -7.67
CA MET A 290 7.29 -0.94 -8.62
C MET A 290 8.23 -2.12 -8.88
N GLU A 291 9.50 -1.84 -9.16
CA GLU A 291 10.51 -2.86 -9.46
C GLU A 291 10.77 -3.75 -8.24
N LEU A 292 10.88 -3.17 -7.04
CA LEU A 292 11.05 -3.89 -5.79
C LEU A 292 9.83 -4.78 -5.49
N SER A 293 8.61 -4.23 -5.63
CA SER A 293 7.37 -5.00 -5.46
C SER A 293 7.34 -6.21 -6.41
N ARG A 294 7.60 -5.99 -7.69
CA ARG A 294 7.61 -7.04 -8.70
C ARG A 294 8.63 -8.13 -8.37
N LYS A 295 9.89 -7.77 -8.10
CA LYS A 295 10.96 -8.74 -7.78
C LYS A 295 10.65 -9.56 -6.53
N THR A 296 10.08 -8.93 -5.51
CA THR A 296 9.76 -9.60 -4.25
C THR A 296 8.59 -10.57 -4.42
N ILE A 297 7.48 -10.12 -5.00
CA ILE A 297 6.28 -10.96 -5.16
C ILE A 297 6.53 -12.12 -6.12
N THR A 298 7.36 -11.94 -7.14
CA THR A 298 7.69 -13.01 -8.11
C THR A 298 8.33 -14.23 -7.43
N GLN A 299 9.03 -14.07 -6.30
CA GLN A 299 9.63 -15.19 -5.55
C GLN A 299 8.58 -16.19 -5.06
N LYS A 300 7.39 -15.73 -4.65
CA LYS A 300 6.29 -16.52 -4.11
C LYS A 300 4.94 -16.16 -4.73
N TRP A 301 4.94 -15.87 -6.03
CA TRP A 301 3.77 -15.32 -6.72
C TRP A 301 2.52 -16.18 -6.52
N PHE A 302 2.62 -17.49 -6.64
CA PHE A 302 1.47 -18.37 -6.51
C PHE A 302 0.87 -18.37 -5.10
N SER A 303 1.71 -18.34 -4.06
CA SER A 303 1.24 -18.25 -2.66
C SER A 303 0.56 -16.90 -2.41
N THR A 304 1.11 -15.83 -2.98
CA THR A 304 0.51 -14.49 -2.90
C THR A 304 -0.82 -14.46 -3.65
N PHE A 305 -0.91 -15.07 -4.84
CA PHE A 305 -2.16 -15.20 -5.59
C PHE A 305 -3.25 -15.91 -4.77
N ILE A 306 -2.91 -17.02 -4.09
CA ILE A 306 -3.87 -17.73 -3.22
C ILE A 306 -4.33 -16.85 -2.07
N LEU A 307 -3.43 -16.07 -1.44
CA LEU A 307 -3.83 -15.11 -0.40
C LEU A 307 -4.84 -14.08 -0.95
N PHE A 308 -4.59 -13.51 -2.14
CA PHE A 308 -5.51 -12.58 -2.78
C PHE A 308 -6.86 -13.22 -3.13
N LEU A 309 -6.85 -14.45 -3.61
CA LEU A 309 -8.07 -15.21 -3.92
C LEU A 309 -8.91 -15.41 -2.65
N LEU A 310 -8.28 -15.82 -1.55
CA LEU A 310 -8.97 -15.99 -0.26
C LEU A 310 -9.45 -14.66 0.32
N ALA A 311 -8.65 -13.61 0.26
CA ALA A 311 -9.03 -12.26 0.67
C ALA A 311 -10.24 -11.76 -0.14
N GLY A 312 -10.24 -11.96 -1.46
CA GLY A 312 -11.35 -11.65 -2.35
C GLY A 312 -12.62 -12.46 -2.01
N PHE A 313 -12.46 -13.75 -1.71
CA PHE A 313 -13.58 -14.61 -1.28
C PHE A 313 -14.19 -14.13 0.04
N ILE A 314 -13.37 -13.75 1.01
CA ILE A 314 -13.83 -13.18 2.29
C ILE A 314 -14.62 -11.88 2.05
N MET A 315 -14.13 -10.99 1.19
CA MET A 315 -14.83 -9.77 0.81
C MET A 315 -16.16 -10.06 0.11
N MET A 316 -16.20 -11.05 -0.79
CA MET A 316 -17.40 -11.45 -1.52
C MET A 316 -18.46 -12.01 -0.57
N VAL A 317 -18.09 -12.84 0.40
CA VAL A 317 -19.00 -13.34 1.45
C VAL A 317 -19.57 -12.18 2.26
N GLY A 318 -18.75 -11.18 2.59
CA GLY A 318 -19.21 -9.97 3.30
C GLY A 318 -20.28 -9.19 2.53
N ILE A 319 -20.12 -9.03 1.23
CA ILE A 319 -21.08 -8.34 0.36
C ILE A 319 -22.38 -9.12 0.25
N THR A 320 -22.32 -10.44 0.04
CA THR A 320 -23.50 -11.28 -0.17
C THR A 320 -24.37 -11.43 1.08
N CYS A 321 -23.76 -11.43 2.26
CA CYS A 321 -24.48 -11.54 3.53
C CYS A 321 -25.19 -10.26 3.97
N CYS A 322 -24.77 -9.10 3.58
CA CYS A 322 -25.31 -7.75 3.76
C CYS A 322 -24.17 -6.75 3.72
N LEU A 323 -24.46 -5.46 3.55
CA LEU A 323 -23.44 -4.40 3.50
C LEU A 323 -22.67 -4.25 4.84
N LEU A 324 -23.30 -4.57 5.97
CA LEU A 324 -22.70 -4.44 7.31
C LEU A 324 -21.52 -5.40 7.54
N PRO A 325 -21.58 -6.71 7.25
CA PRO A 325 -20.42 -7.60 7.34
C PRO A 325 -19.28 -7.19 6.42
N TRP A 326 -19.56 -6.57 5.27
CA TRP A 326 -18.52 -6.07 4.37
C TRP A 326 -17.64 -4.98 5.01
N LEU A 327 -18.21 -4.12 5.87
CA LEU A 327 -17.43 -3.12 6.61
C LEU A 327 -16.38 -3.73 7.56
N ILE A 328 -16.51 -5.02 7.88
CA ILE A 328 -15.56 -5.78 8.71
C ILE A 328 -14.65 -6.63 7.82
N THR A 329 -15.22 -7.32 6.83
CA THR A 329 -14.45 -8.25 5.98
C THR A 329 -13.50 -7.52 5.03
N PHE A 330 -13.86 -6.33 4.55
CA PHE A 330 -13.01 -5.52 3.69
C PHE A 330 -11.70 -5.09 4.40
N PRO A 331 -11.73 -4.40 5.56
CA PRO A 331 -10.50 -4.04 6.25
C PRO A 331 -9.71 -5.26 6.73
N ALA A 332 -10.38 -6.38 7.09
CA ALA A 332 -9.70 -7.61 7.48
C ALA A 332 -8.91 -8.24 6.32
N ALA A 333 -9.49 -8.28 5.13
CA ALA A 333 -8.83 -8.77 3.93
C ALA A 333 -7.65 -7.87 3.53
N MET A 334 -7.84 -6.55 3.57
CA MET A 334 -6.77 -5.59 3.29
C MET A 334 -5.66 -5.63 4.35
N ALA A 335 -6.01 -5.80 5.63
CA ALA A 335 -5.03 -5.98 6.71
C ALA A 335 -4.21 -7.27 6.52
N ALA A 336 -4.81 -8.36 6.06
CA ALA A 336 -4.09 -9.60 5.76
C ALA A 336 -3.01 -9.38 4.70
N ILE A 337 -3.29 -8.58 3.67
CA ILE A 337 -2.32 -8.20 2.64
C ILE A 337 -1.22 -7.30 3.22
N MET A 338 -1.59 -6.36 4.10
CA MET A 338 -0.61 -5.48 4.76
C MET A 338 0.24 -6.22 5.81
N TYR A 339 -0.25 -7.29 6.44
CA TYR A 339 0.59 -8.17 7.24
C TYR A 339 1.64 -8.89 6.40
N LEU A 340 1.29 -9.34 5.19
CA LEU A 340 2.29 -9.91 4.28
C LEU A 340 3.34 -8.85 3.87
N TYR A 341 2.93 -7.60 3.65
CA TYR A 341 3.84 -6.48 3.43
C TYR A 341 4.77 -6.26 4.62
N GLU A 342 4.23 -6.22 5.84
CA GLU A 342 5.02 -6.01 7.07
C GLU A 342 5.98 -7.17 7.35
N ASP A 343 5.56 -8.42 7.15
CA ASP A 343 6.42 -9.60 7.28
C ASP A 343 7.59 -9.59 6.27
N THR A 344 7.41 -8.92 5.13
CA THR A 344 8.42 -8.88 4.05
C THR A 344 9.32 -7.65 4.16
N PHE A 345 8.74 -6.48 4.42
CA PHE A 345 9.43 -5.19 4.36
C PHE A 345 9.58 -4.51 5.72
N GLY A 346 8.82 -4.91 6.74
CA GLY A 346 8.84 -4.29 8.07
C GLY A 346 10.13 -4.56 8.83
N GLN A 347 10.78 -5.72 8.65
CA GLN A 347 11.97 -6.13 9.39
C GLN A 347 13.27 -5.43 8.94
N SER A 348 13.25 -4.63 7.89
CA SER A 348 14.44 -3.93 7.39
C SER A 348 14.77 -2.62 8.15
N GLY A 349 14.18 -2.41 9.32
CA GLY A 349 14.37 -1.21 10.15
C GLY A 349 14.61 -1.48 11.64
N SER A 350 14.97 -2.72 12.03
CA SER A 350 15.39 -3.05 13.43
C SER A 350 16.87 -3.34 13.50
#